data_8a5e4598cd109aa27d63fbabb1f1b028
#
_entry.id   8a5e4598cd109aa27d63fbabb1f1b028
#
_cell.length_a   1.000
_cell.length_b   1.000
_cell.length_c   1.000
_cell.angle_alpha   90.00
_cell.angle_beta   90.00
_cell.angle_gamma   90.00
#
_symmetry.space_group_name_H-M   'P 1'
#
loop_
_entity.id
_entity.type
_entity.pdbx_description
1 polymer ?
#
loop_
_entity_poly.entity_id
_entity_poly.type
_entity_poly.pdbx_seq_one_letter_code
_entity_poly.pdbx_strand_id
1 'polypeptide(L)'
;MRDPYDTLGVSRDATQAQVKAAYRRLVKLCHPDRNPQGHEQMVALNLAYEVLGDPEQRRVYDQQQAYLRQVQPPPTAPPPQRWWQEVFQPVDQRIQRILSTRRQQLERLAADPFDADRMAAFNRYVRACRRTLQQAERLFRSQANPPVLAGAASGLYHCLNHLQDALEDWDWFTQSYSEQYLQTSEALFRRAKEQRQQAWQAARRAGFG
;
A
#
# COMPACT_ATOMS: atom_id res chain seq x y z
N MET A 1 5.90 -21.04 11.77
CA MET A 1 6.90 -21.09 12.88
C MET A 1 6.15 -20.70 14.15
N ARG A 2 6.28 -21.42 15.27
CA ARG A 2 5.63 -21.03 16.53
C ARG A 2 6.36 -19.83 17.14
N ASP A 3 5.63 -18.96 17.85
CA ASP A 3 6.21 -17.80 18.52
C ASP A 3 7.29 -18.28 19.54
N PRO A 4 8.49 -17.67 19.53
CA PRO A 4 9.55 -18.02 20.49
C PRO A 4 9.13 -17.89 21.96
N TYR A 5 8.29 -16.90 22.30
CA TYR A 5 7.76 -16.73 23.66
C TYR A 5 6.83 -17.89 24.06
N ASP A 6 5.94 -18.30 23.14
CA ASP A 6 5.06 -19.46 23.35
C ASP A 6 5.87 -20.76 23.46
N THR A 7 6.94 -20.89 22.66
CA THR A 7 7.82 -22.07 22.66
C THR A 7 8.54 -22.23 23.99
N LEU A 8 9.02 -21.14 24.62
CA LEU A 8 9.65 -21.15 25.93
C LEU A 8 8.64 -21.07 27.07
N GLY A 9 7.35 -20.83 26.80
CA GLY A 9 6.32 -20.69 27.84
C GLY A 9 6.56 -19.49 28.75
N VAL A 10 7.02 -18.35 28.19
CA VAL A 10 7.29 -17.12 28.93
C VAL A 10 6.47 -15.96 28.40
N SER A 11 6.16 -15.00 29.27
CA SER A 11 5.50 -13.75 28.87
C SER A 11 6.45 -12.89 28.04
N ARG A 12 5.89 -12.02 27.18
CA ARG A 12 6.65 -11.02 26.43
C ARG A 12 7.36 -10.01 27.33
N ASP A 13 6.88 -9.84 28.57
CA ASP A 13 7.50 -8.99 29.60
C ASP A 13 8.54 -9.71 30.44
N ALA A 14 8.81 -11.01 30.16
CA ALA A 14 9.77 -11.81 30.94
C ALA A 14 11.17 -11.19 30.90
N THR A 15 11.82 -11.15 32.03
CA THR A 15 13.22 -10.71 32.15
C THR A 15 14.15 -11.70 31.45
N GLN A 16 15.36 -11.27 31.10
CA GLN A 16 16.36 -12.15 30.49
C GLN A 16 16.72 -13.34 31.37
N ALA A 17 16.71 -13.14 32.70
CA ALA A 17 16.90 -14.21 33.67
C ALA A 17 15.77 -15.25 33.62
N GLN A 18 14.52 -14.83 33.47
CA GLN A 18 13.36 -15.70 33.30
C GLN A 18 13.40 -16.52 32.03
N VAL A 19 13.74 -15.88 30.90
CA VAL A 19 13.96 -16.54 29.58
C VAL A 19 15.01 -17.66 29.74
N LYS A 20 16.17 -17.34 30.33
CA LYS A 20 17.26 -18.30 30.56
C LYS A 20 16.85 -19.43 31.48
N ALA A 21 16.08 -19.13 32.52
CA ALA A 21 15.58 -20.14 33.46
C ALA A 21 14.58 -21.10 32.81
N ALA A 22 13.64 -20.56 32.02
CA ALA A 22 12.67 -21.33 31.26
C ALA A 22 13.35 -22.27 30.25
N TYR A 23 14.28 -21.76 29.48
CA TYR A 23 15.07 -22.55 28.53
C TYR A 23 15.78 -23.72 29.23
N ARG A 24 16.54 -23.45 30.32
CA ARG A 24 17.25 -24.49 31.06
C ARG A 24 16.31 -25.58 31.64
N ARG A 25 15.12 -25.18 32.09
CA ARG A 25 14.11 -26.10 32.58
C ARG A 25 13.58 -27.01 31.45
N LEU A 26 13.25 -26.44 30.31
CA LEU A 26 12.68 -27.19 29.18
C LEU A 26 13.71 -28.09 28.51
N VAL A 27 14.96 -27.68 28.38
CA VAL A 27 16.06 -28.49 27.85
C VAL A 27 16.25 -29.76 28.71
N LYS A 28 16.19 -29.65 30.06
CA LYS A 28 16.29 -30.82 30.94
C LYS A 28 15.14 -31.82 30.77
N LEU A 29 13.96 -31.34 30.37
CA LEU A 29 12.78 -32.19 30.14
C LEU A 29 12.80 -32.87 28.76
N CYS A 30 13.37 -32.18 27.75
CA CYS A 30 13.39 -32.63 26.34
C CYS A 30 14.72 -33.29 25.96
N HIS A 31 15.66 -33.53 26.92
CA HIS A 31 16.96 -34.12 26.62
C HIS A 31 16.82 -35.53 26.02
N PRO A 32 17.56 -35.87 24.95
CA PRO A 32 17.42 -37.14 24.22
C PRO A 32 17.63 -38.36 25.12
N ASP A 33 18.46 -38.27 26.17
CA ASP A 33 18.67 -39.33 27.14
C ASP A 33 17.43 -39.68 27.98
N ARG A 34 16.48 -38.73 28.06
CA ARG A 34 15.22 -38.91 28.83
C ARG A 34 13.98 -39.02 27.96
N ASN A 35 14.05 -38.46 26.75
CA ASN A 35 12.95 -38.46 25.78
C ASN A 35 13.49 -38.68 24.37
N PRO A 36 13.54 -39.91 23.86
CA PRO A 36 14.02 -40.21 22.50
C PRO A 36 13.24 -39.52 21.37
N GLN A 37 11.99 -39.08 21.64
CA GLN A 37 11.15 -38.34 20.69
C GLN A 37 11.27 -36.82 20.88
N GLY A 38 12.11 -36.34 21.81
CA GLY A 38 12.27 -34.93 22.14
C GLY A 38 13.09 -34.10 21.13
N HIS A 39 13.59 -34.70 20.06
CA HIS A 39 14.52 -34.04 19.10
C HIS A 39 13.89 -32.80 18.44
N GLU A 40 12.68 -32.89 17.93
CA GLU A 40 11.99 -31.76 17.29
C GLU A 40 11.70 -30.62 18.32
N GLN A 41 11.33 -30.99 19.52
CA GLN A 41 11.10 -30.05 20.62
C GLN A 41 12.42 -29.34 21.03
N MET A 42 13.53 -30.09 21.09
CA MET A 42 14.85 -29.54 21.39
C MET A 42 15.28 -28.53 20.33
N VAL A 43 15.10 -28.84 19.02
CA VAL A 43 15.39 -27.91 17.92
C VAL A 43 14.56 -26.62 18.06
N ALA A 44 13.26 -26.75 18.32
CA ALA A 44 12.38 -25.59 18.51
C ALA A 44 12.80 -24.73 19.72
N LEU A 45 13.20 -25.36 20.86
CA LEU A 45 13.68 -24.67 22.05
C LEU A 45 14.99 -23.91 21.78
N ASN A 46 15.92 -24.51 21.05
CA ASN A 46 17.18 -23.89 20.68
C ASN A 46 16.96 -22.66 19.80
N LEU A 47 16.14 -22.78 18.76
CA LEU A 47 15.77 -21.66 17.90
C LEU A 47 15.07 -20.53 18.67
N ALA A 48 14.16 -20.86 19.58
CA ALA A 48 13.50 -19.86 20.41
C ALA A 48 14.48 -19.15 21.36
N TYR A 49 15.45 -19.89 21.91
CA TYR A 49 16.47 -19.32 22.79
C TYR A 49 17.52 -18.51 22.02
N GLU A 50 17.84 -18.87 20.80
CA GLU A 50 18.70 -18.07 19.90
C GLU A 50 18.12 -16.66 19.71
N VAL A 51 16.80 -16.56 19.53
CA VAL A 51 16.11 -15.28 19.35
C VAL A 51 15.96 -14.51 20.67
N LEU A 52 15.57 -15.16 21.76
CA LEU A 52 15.20 -14.50 23.03
C LEU A 52 16.34 -14.46 24.06
N GLY A 53 17.38 -15.29 23.88
CA GLY A 53 18.51 -15.40 24.82
C GLY A 53 19.49 -14.23 24.75
N ASP A 54 19.59 -13.58 23.62
CA ASP A 54 20.37 -12.35 23.40
C ASP A 54 19.47 -11.13 23.43
N PRO A 55 19.75 -10.10 24.26
CA PRO A 55 18.91 -8.89 24.36
C PRO A 55 18.75 -8.12 23.03
N GLU A 56 19.79 -8.09 22.19
CA GLU A 56 19.72 -7.41 20.89
C GLU A 56 18.88 -8.18 19.87
N GLN A 57 19.06 -9.49 19.79
CA GLN A 57 18.24 -10.35 18.92
C GLN A 57 16.77 -10.27 19.32
N ARG A 58 16.49 -10.31 20.63
CA ARG A 58 15.15 -10.14 21.17
C ARG A 58 14.55 -8.79 20.80
N ARG A 59 15.32 -7.69 20.94
CA ARG A 59 14.86 -6.34 20.57
C ARG A 59 14.52 -6.25 19.09
N VAL A 60 15.35 -6.79 18.21
CA VAL A 60 15.11 -6.82 16.75
C VAL A 60 13.84 -7.61 16.44
N TYR A 61 13.68 -8.79 17.07
CA TYR A 61 12.48 -9.61 16.92
C TYR A 61 11.22 -8.87 17.39
N ASP A 62 11.25 -8.24 18.55
CA ASP A 62 10.11 -7.51 19.11
C ASP A 62 9.76 -6.29 18.25
N GLN A 63 10.74 -5.55 17.71
CA GLN A 63 10.53 -4.46 16.77
C GLN A 63 9.90 -4.96 15.47
N GLN A 64 10.37 -6.06 14.93
CA GLN A 64 9.83 -6.67 13.72
C GLN A 64 8.39 -7.15 13.95
N GLN A 65 8.10 -7.77 15.11
CA GLN A 65 6.74 -8.16 15.47
C GLN A 65 5.82 -6.96 15.71
N ALA A 66 6.32 -5.89 16.33
CA ALA A 66 5.58 -4.64 16.50
C ALA A 66 5.26 -4.01 15.13
N TYR A 67 6.23 -3.96 14.22
CA TYR A 67 6.03 -3.52 12.85
C TYR A 67 4.99 -4.37 12.11
N LEU A 68 5.10 -5.70 12.18
CA LEU A 68 4.13 -6.62 11.57
C LEU A 68 2.72 -6.50 12.18
N ARG A 69 2.60 -6.14 13.46
CA ARG A 69 1.31 -5.84 14.10
C ARG A 69 0.75 -4.49 13.68
N GLN A 70 1.60 -3.49 13.45
CA GLN A 70 1.17 -2.19 12.90
C GLN A 70 0.81 -2.30 11.42
N VAL A 71 1.46 -3.22 10.70
CA VAL A 71 1.12 -3.65 9.33
C VAL A 71 0.10 -4.81 9.38
N GLN A 72 -0.71 -4.94 10.45
CA GLN A 72 -1.86 -5.85 10.37
C GLN A 72 -2.70 -5.47 9.15
N PRO A 73 -3.07 -6.44 8.31
CA PRO A 73 -4.05 -6.15 7.29
C PRO A 73 -5.26 -5.52 8.00
N PRO A 74 -5.79 -4.41 7.47
CA PRO A 74 -6.97 -3.80 8.04
C PRO A 74 -8.05 -4.88 8.19
N PRO A 75 -8.95 -4.72 9.16
CA PRO A 75 -9.96 -5.73 9.48
C PRO A 75 -10.62 -6.22 8.20
N THR A 76 -10.68 -7.51 8.04
CA THR A 76 -11.16 -8.30 6.90
C THR A 76 -11.65 -7.48 5.72
N ALA A 77 -10.95 -7.59 4.58
CA ALA A 77 -11.36 -6.88 3.36
C ALA A 77 -12.89 -6.98 3.19
N PRO A 78 -13.57 -5.89 2.86
CA PRO A 78 -15.02 -5.89 2.71
C PRO A 78 -15.44 -6.91 1.63
N PRO A 79 -16.69 -7.37 1.61
CA PRO A 79 -17.21 -8.17 0.52
C PRO A 79 -16.86 -7.51 -0.83
N PRO A 80 -16.43 -8.27 -1.84
CA PRO A 80 -15.97 -7.69 -3.11
C PRO A 80 -17.00 -6.76 -3.77
N GLN A 81 -18.30 -7.06 -3.67
CA GLN A 81 -19.39 -6.24 -4.19
C GLN A 81 -19.46 -4.87 -3.50
N ARG A 82 -19.24 -4.85 -2.18
CA ARG A 82 -19.25 -3.62 -1.41
C ARG A 82 -18.04 -2.73 -1.79
N TRP A 83 -16.84 -3.31 -1.86
CA TRP A 83 -15.66 -2.58 -2.29
C TRP A 83 -15.79 -2.05 -3.72
N TRP A 84 -16.39 -2.84 -4.62
CA TRP A 84 -16.67 -2.42 -5.98
C TRP A 84 -17.56 -1.16 -6.03
N GLN A 85 -18.65 -1.14 -5.25
CA GLN A 85 -19.59 -0.03 -5.22
C GLN A 85 -19.07 1.18 -4.44
N GLU A 86 -18.43 0.97 -3.31
CA GLU A 86 -18.02 2.06 -2.40
C GLU A 86 -16.63 2.62 -2.72
N VAL A 87 -15.75 1.84 -3.37
CA VAL A 87 -14.37 2.26 -3.66
C VAL A 87 -14.10 2.32 -5.16
N PHE A 88 -14.19 1.17 -5.87
CA PHE A 88 -13.77 1.11 -7.27
C PHE A 88 -14.53 2.09 -8.16
N GLN A 89 -15.84 2.00 -8.20
CA GLN A 89 -16.68 2.85 -9.08
C GLN A 89 -16.53 4.35 -8.76
N PRO A 90 -16.60 4.81 -7.49
CA PRO A 90 -16.43 6.22 -7.19
C PRO A 90 -15.00 6.75 -7.44
N VAL A 91 -13.97 5.91 -7.28
CA VAL A 91 -12.57 6.27 -7.65
C VAL A 91 -12.46 6.39 -9.17
N ASP A 92 -12.95 5.41 -9.91
CA ASP A 92 -12.95 5.41 -11.38
C ASP A 92 -13.67 6.62 -11.98
N GLN A 93 -14.83 7.01 -11.44
CA GLN A 93 -15.55 8.22 -11.86
C GLN A 93 -14.73 9.49 -11.68
N ARG A 94 -13.96 9.62 -10.60
CA ARG A 94 -13.08 10.76 -10.36
C ARG A 94 -11.90 10.78 -11.33
N ILE A 95 -11.27 9.63 -11.56
CA ILE A 95 -10.23 9.46 -12.57
C ILE A 95 -10.76 9.86 -13.95
N GLN A 96 -11.93 9.36 -14.33
CA GLN A 96 -12.54 9.67 -15.62
C GLN A 96 -12.81 11.16 -15.79
N ARG A 97 -13.27 11.84 -14.75
CA ARG A 97 -13.49 13.30 -14.79
C ARG A 97 -12.20 14.05 -15.10
N ILE A 98 -11.08 13.69 -14.48
CA ILE A 98 -9.77 14.31 -14.76
C ILE A 98 -9.36 14.02 -16.20
N LEU A 99 -9.46 12.77 -16.66
CA LEU A 99 -9.02 12.36 -17.98
C LEU A 99 -9.87 12.96 -19.13
N SER A 100 -11.17 13.12 -18.94
CA SER A 100 -12.09 13.57 -19.99
C SER A 100 -12.01 15.07 -20.26
N THR A 101 -11.74 15.88 -19.25
CA THR A 101 -11.77 17.35 -19.37
C THR A 101 -10.43 17.96 -19.78
N ARG A 102 -9.32 17.21 -19.65
CA ARG A 102 -7.96 17.72 -19.84
C ARG A 102 -7.70 18.30 -21.24
N ARG A 103 -8.16 17.61 -22.30
CA ARG A 103 -7.90 18.02 -23.68
C ARG A 103 -8.47 19.40 -23.97
N GLN A 104 -9.72 19.64 -23.63
CA GLN A 104 -10.36 20.93 -23.82
C GLN A 104 -9.64 22.06 -23.08
N GLN A 105 -9.10 21.79 -21.88
CA GLN A 105 -8.38 22.80 -21.11
C GLN A 105 -7.02 23.13 -21.73
N LEU A 106 -6.31 22.13 -22.24
CA LEU A 106 -5.07 22.33 -22.98
C LEU A 106 -5.28 23.07 -24.29
N GLU A 107 -6.33 22.75 -25.06
CA GLU A 107 -6.69 23.47 -26.30
C GLU A 107 -7.00 24.95 -26.02
N ARG A 108 -7.68 25.27 -24.93
CA ARG A 108 -7.94 26.64 -24.49
C ARG A 108 -6.67 27.39 -24.14
N LEU A 109 -5.74 26.73 -23.47
CA LEU A 109 -4.45 27.33 -23.09
C LEU A 109 -3.56 27.51 -24.30
N ALA A 110 -3.50 26.54 -25.23
CA ALA A 110 -2.66 26.56 -26.43
C ALA A 110 -2.98 27.71 -27.39
N ALA A 111 -4.19 28.29 -27.30
CA ALA A 111 -4.55 29.43 -28.11
C ALA A 111 -3.72 30.71 -27.79
N ASP A 112 -3.32 30.91 -26.55
CA ASP A 112 -2.33 31.87 -26.07
C ASP A 112 -1.86 31.50 -24.64
N PRO A 113 -0.70 30.83 -24.51
CA PRO A 113 -0.17 30.41 -23.22
C PRO A 113 0.33 31.57 -22.35
N PHE A 114 0.57 32.73 -22.91
CA PHE A 114 1.06 33.91 -22.19
C PHE A 114 -0.07 34.84 -21.73
N ASP A 115 -1.31 34.56 -22.14
CA ASP A 115 -2.47 35.29 -21.67
C ASP A 115 -2.70 34.98 -20.17
N ALA A 116 -2.70 36.02 -19.34
CA ALA A 116 -2.78 35.90 -17.89
C ALA A 116 -4.11 35.28 -17.41
N ASP A 117 -5.23 35.58 -18.08
CA ASP A 117 -6.55 35.07 -17.71
C ASP A 117 -6.68 33.58 -18.06
N ARG A 118 -6.16 33.17 -19.20
CA ARG A 118 -6.10 31.77 -19.63
C ARG A 118 -5.22 30.95 -18.70
N MET A 119 -4.04 31.45 -18.34
CA MET A 119 -3.15 30.82 -17.39
C MET A 119 -3.80 30.73 -16.00
N ALA A 120 -4.47 31.78 -15.53
CA ALA A 120 -5.20 31.77 -14.27
C ALA A 120 -6.36 30.74 -14.29
N ALA A 121 -7.07 30.62 -15.43
CA ALA A 121 -8.12 29.63 -15.61
C ALA A 121 -7.54 28.19 -15.58
N PHE A 122 -6.43 27.95 -16.26
CA PHE A 122 -5.74 26.65 -16.23
C PHE A 122 -5.24 26.30 -14.84
N ASN A 123 -4.64 27.24 -14.11
CA ASN A 123 -4.24 27.06 -12.72
C ASN A 123 -5.41 26.68 -11.80
N ARG A 124 -6.59 27.31 -11.98
CA ARG A 124 -7.81 26.92 -11.25
C ARG A 124 -8.23 25.49 -11.58
N TYR A 125 -8.13 25.10 -12.83
CA TYR A 125 -8.44 23.74 -13.29
C TYR A 125 -7.47 22.70 -12.69
N VAL A 126 -6.15 22.94 -12.72
CA VAL A 126 -5.14 22.05 -12.12
C VAL A 126 -5.42 21.85 -10.62
N ARG A 127 -5.68 22.93 -9.89
CA ARG A 127 -6.06 22.84 -8.46
C ARG A 127 -7.35 22.03 -8.24
N ALA A 128 -8.34 22.14 -9.13
CA ALA A 128 -9.57 21.35 -9.06
C ALA A 128 -9.30 19.85 -9.31
N CYS A 129 -8.45 19.52 -10.29
CA CYS A 129 -8.01 18.15 -10.56
C CYS A 129 -7.27 17.55 -9.36
N ARG A 130 -6.35 18.30 -8.72
CA ARG A 130 -5.65 17.87 -7.50
C ARG A 130 -6.61 17.55 -6.36
N ARG A 131 -7.59 18.40 -6.11
CA ARG A 131 -8.62 18.11 -5.09
C ARG A 131 -9.40 16.82 -5.41
N THR A 132 -9.77 16.65 -6.69
CA THR A 132 -10.48 15.45 -7.15
C THR A 132 -9.62 14.19 -6.98
N LEU A 133 -8.32 14.28 -7.32
CA LEU A 133 -7.36 13.19 -7.14
C LEU A 133 -7.18 12.82 -5.67
N GLN A 134 -6.96 13.80 -4.80
CA GLN A 134 -6.84 13.59 -3.35
C GLN A 134 -8.08 12.92 -2.74
N GLN A 135 -9.28 13.25 -3.23
CA GLN A 135 -10.52 12.58 -2.82
C GLN A 135 -10.54 11.11 -3.30
N ALA A 136 -10.08 10.85 -4.53
CA ALA A 136 -9.97 9.50 -5.07
C ALA A 136 -8.99 8.64 -4.26
N GLU A 137 -7.82 9.20 -3.92
CA GLU A 137 -6.79 8.52 -3.12
C GLU A 137 -7.26 8.20 -1.70
N ARG A 138 -7.90 9.17 -1.02
CA ARG A 138 -8.46 8.94 0.33
C ARG A 138 -9.48 7.81 0.29
N LEU A 139 -10.35 7.82 -0.71
CA LEU A 139 -11.37 6.79 -0.87
C LEU A 139 -10.74 5.43 -1.18
N PHE A 140 -9.74 5.39 -2.06
CA PHE A 140 -9.02 4.16 -2.39
C PHE A 140 -8.33 3.54 -1.16
N ARG A 141 -7.78 4.38 -0.27
CA ARG A 141 -7.12 3.95 0.97
C ARG A 141 -8.06 3.70 2.14
N SER A 142 -9.36 3.99 2.00
CA SER A 142 -10.33 3.89 3.10
C SER A 142 -10.65 2.46 3.53
N GLN A 143 -10.44 1.50 2.65
CA GLN A 143 -10.77 0.08 2.88
C GLN A 143 -9.68 -0.82 2.29
N ALA A 144 -9.51 -2.01 2.87
CA ALA A 144 -8.62 -3.03 2.31
C ALA A 144 -9.15 -3.56 0.98
N ASN A 145 -8.23 -3.86 0.07
CA ASN A 145 -8.58 -4.41 -1.23
C ASN A 145 -8.94 -5.90 -1.12
N PRO A 146 -10.12 -6.35 -1.59
CA PRO A 146 -10.45 -7.76 -1.61
C PRO A 146 -9.46 -8.54 -2.49
N PRO A 147 -8.99 -9.73 -2.07
CA PRO A 147 -8.01 -10.52 -2.84
C PRO A 147 -8.46 -10.82 -4.27
N VAL A 148 -9.75 -11.08 -4.49
CA VAL A 148 -10.32 -11.35 -5.82
C VAL A 148 -10.26 -10.13 -6.75
N LEU A 149 -10.20 -8.91 -6.21
CA LEU A 149 -10.09 -7.64 -6.94
C LEU A 149 -8.67 -7.02 -6.86
N ALA A 150 -7.66 -7.78 -6.39
CA ALA A 150 -6.29 -7.28 -6.25
C ALA A 150 -5.73 -6.71 -7.56
N GLY A 151 -5.98 -7.36 -8.70
CA GLY A 151 -5.57 -6.85 -10.02
C GLY A 151 -6.25 -5.55 -10.40
N ALA A 152 -7.55 -5.38 -10.07
CA ALA A 152 -8.28 -4.14 -10.31
C ALA A 152 -7.75 -3.02 -9.39
N ALA A 153 -7.49 -3.32 -8.13
CA ALA A 153 -6.90 -2.38 -7.17
C ALA A 153 -5.49 -1.94 -7.59
N SER A 154 -4.65 -2.87 -8.06
CA SER A 154 -3.30 -2.53 -8.58
C SER A 154 -3.37 -1.58 -9.77
N GLY A 155 -4.26 -1.81 -10.72
CA GLY A 155 -4.45 -0.92 -11.86
C GLY A 155 -4.92 0.49 -11.45
N LEU A 156 -5.84 0.60 -10.48
CA LEU A 156 -6.26 1.90 -9.94
C LEU A 156 -5.11 2.60 -9.21
N TYR A 157 -4.32 1.87 -8.42
CA TYR A 157 -3.16 2.42 -7.71
C TYR A 157 -2.15 3.05 -8.67
N HIS A 158 -1.74 2.32 -9.71
CA HIS A 158 -0.81 2.86 -10.71
C HIS A 158 -1.42 4.02 -11.52
N CYS A 159 -2.72 3.96 -11.81
CA CYS A 159 -3.42 5.05 -12.47
C CYS A 159 -3.39 6.34 -11.62
N LEU A 160 -3.68 6.25 -10.32
CA LEU A 160 -3.64 7.40 -9.40
C LEU A 160 -2.23 8.00 -9.31
N ASN A 161 -1.18 7.17 -9.20
CA ASN A 161 0.19 7.65 -9.18
C ASN A 161 0.57 8.40 -10.46
N HIS A 162 0.27 7.85 -11.64
CA HIS A 162 0.54 8.56 -12.91
C HIS A 162 -0.25 9.87 -13.05
N LEU A 163 -1.47 9.94 -12.50
CA LEU A 163 -2.22 11.20 -12.47
C LEU A 163 -1.60 12.22 -11.52
N GLN A 164 -1.05 11.78 -10.38
CA GLN A 164 -0.34 12.65 -9.46
C GLN A 164 0.86 13.27 -10.14
N ASP A 165 1.74 12.45 -10.75
CA ASP A 165 2.93 12.90 -11.46
C ASP A 165 2.56 13.87 -12.61
N ALA A 166 1.52 13.55 -13.39
CA ALA A 166 1.07 14.40 -14.48
C ALA A 166 0.55 15.78 -14.02
N LEU A 167 -0.14 15.83 -12.87
CA LEU A 167 -0.60 17.09 -12.28
C LEU A 167 0.54 17.89 -11.64
N GLU A 168 1.60 17.24 -11.19
CA GLU A 168 2.83 17.89 -10.74
C GLU A 168 3.55 18.55 -11.91
N ASP A 169 3.67 17.86 -13.04
CA ASP A 169 4.21 18.45 -14.28
C ASP A 169 3.42 19.70 -14.72
N TRP A 170 2.08 19.66 -14.63
CA TRP A 170 1.27 20.83 -14.95
C TRP A 170 1.49 22.00 -14.00
N ASP A 171 1.71 21.75 -12.70
CA ASP A 171 2.08 22.83 -11.79
C ASP A 171 3.44 23.44 -12.13
N TRP A 172 4.44 22.60 -12.48
CA TRP A 172 5.73 23.09 -12.94
C TRP A 172 5.61 23.90 -14.25
N PHE A 173 4.78 23.44 -15.19
CA PHE A 173 4.48 24.20 -16.39
C PHE A 173 3.91 25.59 -16.07
N THR A 174 2.95 25.69 -15.17
CA THR A 174 2.33 27.00 -14.84
C THR A 174 3.29 27.99 -14.16
N GLN A 175 4.43 27.50 -13.63
CA GLN A 175 5.45 28.33 -13.01
C GLN A 175 6.61 28.68 -13.97
N SER A 176 6.98 27.72 -14.83
CA SER A 176 8.18 27.83 -15.69
C SER A 176 7.89 28.15 -17.15
N TYR A 177 6.64 27.96 -17.60
CA TYR A 177 6.22 28.02 -19.02
C TYR A 177 6.98 27.04 -19.94
N SER A 178 7.66 26.04 -19.38
CA SER A 178 8.42 25.06 -20.16
C SER A 178 7.51 23.99 -20.74
N GLU A 179 7.43 23.93 -22.07
CA GLU A 179 6.62 22.95 -22.81
C GLU A 179 7.01 21.48 -22.52
N GLN A 180 8.23 21.25 -22.05
CA GLN A 180 8.71 19.93 -21.69
C GLN A 180 7.76 19.27 -20.68
N TYR A 181 7.27 20.01 -19.67
CA TYR A 181 6.34 19.49 -18.68
C TYR A 181 4.99 19.10 -19.29
N LEU A 182 4.51 19.82 -20.31
CA LEU A 182 3.28 19.42 -21.02
C LEU A 182 3.49 18.10 -21.78
N GLN A 183 4.65 17.93 -22.44
CA GLN A 183 4.97 16.69 -23.17
C GLN A 183 5.11 15.50 -22.21
N THR A 184 5.79 15.67 -21.08
CA THR A 184 5.96 14.62 -20.07
C THR A 184 4.60 14.24 -19.47
N SER A 185 3.79 15.23 -19.12
CA SER A 185 2.45 15.00 -18.56
C SER A 185 1.53 14.22 -19.50
N GLU A 186 1.61 14.46 -20.83
CA GLU A 186 0.82 13.71 -21.81
C GLU A 186 1.15 12.21 -21.81
N ALA A 187 2.43 11.86 -21.70
CA ALA A 187 2.85 10.46 -21.57
C ALA A 187 2.31 9.84 -20.28
N LEU A 188 2.31 10.57 -19.18
CA LEU A 188 1.78 10.12 -17.88
C LEU A 188 0.25 9.96 -17.92
N PHE A 189 -0.48 10.89 -18.52
CA PHE A 189 -1.93 10.74 -18.72
C PHE A 189 -2.29 9.55 -19.60
N ARG A 190 -1.49 9.26 -20.63
CA ARG A 190 -1.68 8.06 -21.45
C ARG A 190 -1.49 6.79 -20.64
N ARG A 191 -0.42 6.70 -19.84
CA ARG A 191 -0.18 5.59 -18.94
C ARG A 191 -1.30 5.43 -17.89
N ALA A 192 -1.77 6.54 -17.33
CA ALA A 192 -2.90 6.52 -16.40
C ALA A 192 -4.16 5.93 -17.06
N LYS A 193 -4.46 6.31 -18.33
CA LYS A 193 -5.57 5.74 -19.08
C LYS A 193 -5.41 4.24 -19.32
N GLU A 194 -4.22 3.79 -19.67
CA GLU A 194 -3.89 2.37 -19.87
C GLU A 194 -4.07 1.58 -18.57
N GLN A 195 -3.55 2.08 -17.45
CA GLN A 195 -3.71 1.44 -16.14
C GLN A 195 -5.18 1.37 -15.70
N ARG A 196 -5.95 2.43 -15.94
CA ARG A 196 -7.40 2.41 -15.73
C ARG A 196 -8.08 1.31 -16.54
N GLN A 197 -7.72 1.15 -17.82
CA GLN A 197 -8.27 0.08 -18.67
C GLN A 197 -7.90 -1.30 -18.16
N GLN A 198 -6.66 -1.50 -17.71
CA GLN A 198 -6.21 -2.76 -17.10
C GLN A 198 -6.99 -3.07 -15.81
N ALA A 199 -7.25 -2.04 -14.97
CA ALA A 199 -8.07 -2.19 -13.77
C ALA A 199 -9.48 -2.72 -14.10
N TRP A 200 -10.13 -2.15 -15.12
CA TRP A 200 -11.43 -2.60 -15.59
C TRP A 200 -11.40 -4.01 -16.16
N GLN A 201 -10.37 -4.36 -16.94
CA GLN A 201 -10.21 -5.73 -17.46
C GLN A 201 -10.04 -6.75 -16.34
N ALA A 202 -9.23 -6.43 -15.33
CA ALA A 202 -9.04 -7.28 -14.16
C ALA A 202 -10.36 -7.45 -13.37
N ALA A 203 -11.13 -6.39 -13.19
CA ALA A 203 -12.43 -6.44 -12.54
C ALA A 203 -13.43 -7.34 -13.30
N ARG A 204 -13.51 -7.21 -14.63
CA ARG A 204 -14.37 -8.06 -15.48
C ARG A 204 -13.99 -9.53 -15.39
N ARG A 205 -12.69 -9.87 -15.35
CA ARG A 205 -12.23 -11.25 -15.16
C ARG A 205 -12.65 -11.81 -13.80
N ALA A 206 -12.83 -10.95 -12.81
CA ALA A 206 -13.33 -11.31 -11.49
C ALA A 206 -14.87 -11.30 -11.37
N GLY A 207 -15.60 -11.06 -12.48
CA GLY A 207 -17.06 -11.06 -12.53
C GLY A 207 -17.70 -9.70 -12.20
N PHE A 208 -16.95 -8.59 -12.29
CA PHE A 208 -17.43 -7.22 -12.02
C PHE A 208 -17.38 -6.35 -13.29
N GLY A 209 -18.45 -5.56 -13.55
CA GLY A 209 -18.47 -4.66 -14.70
C GLY A 209 -19.83 -4.52 -15.34
#